data_29f2027d0c97c6d11d08ffa8ebc33a6a
#
_entry.id   29f2027d0c97c6d11d08ffa8ebc33a6a
#
_cell.length_a   1.000
_cell.length_b   1.000
_cell.length_c   1.000
_cell.angle_alpha   90.00
_cell.angle_beta   90.00
_cell.angle_gamma   90.00
#
_symmetry.space_group_name_H-M   'P 1'
#
loop_
_entity.id
_entity.type
_entity.pdbx_description
1 polymer ?
#
loop_
_entity_poly.entity_id
_entity_poly.type
_entity_poly.pdbx_seq_one_letter_code
_entity_poly.pdbx_strand_id
1 'polypeptide(L)'
;MHIPPFDNKNKPIVDIEDSRVPLNYFNIVKLNKDQSFEYQTPGYETCIVPATGTINVEIEGIKVESLGTRTVDVWDGEPEGVYVPSNTKAQFTSLVDNSEIFIAGAKYDKTLEPFAVRTNEIDLVQYGSDDTKTHRKIKHILGAKHHDKVGRLLCNELYTVGQGG
;
A
#
# COMPACT_ATOMS: atom_id res chain seq x y z
N MET A 1 -9.01 -19.07 2.57
CA MET A 1 -9.74 -17.92 3.16
C MET A 1 -10.49 -17.22 2.03
N HIS A 2 -11.75 -16.91 2.17
CA HIS A 2 -12.51 -16.08 1.23
C HIS A 2 -12.64 -14.69 1.86
N ILE A 3 -12.19 -13.66 1.16
CA ILE A 3 -12.34 -12.28 1.57
C ILE A 3 -13.34 -11.67 0.59
N PRO A 4 -14.55 -11.31 1.03
CA PRO A 4 -15.52 -10.65 0.15
C PRO A 4 -15.03 -9.26 -0.26
N PRO A 5 -15.60 -8.68 -1.31
CA PRO A 5 -15.34 -7.28 -1.65
C PRO A 5 -15.57 -6.39 -0.41
N PHE A 6 -14.83 -5.31 -0.29
CA PHE A 6 -14.73 -4.44 0.87
C PHE A 6 -16.02 -4.40 1.74
N ASP A 7 -15.98 -5.09 2.85
CA ASP A 7 -17.03 -5.09 3.88
C ASP A 7 -16.45 -5.05 5.31
N ASN A 8 -15.16 -4.88 5.42
CA ASN A 8 -14.43 -4.91 6.67
C ASN A 8 -14.67 -3.69 7.58
N LYS A 9 -15.38 -2.66 7.11
CA LYS A 9 -15.69 -1.43 7.85
C LYS A 9 -14.43 -0.77 8.44
N ASN A 10 -13.38 -0.68 7.62
CA ASN A 10 -12.06 -0.17 7.99
C ASN A 10 -11.33 -0.97 9.10
N LYS A 11 -11.73 -2.21 9.32
CA LYS A 11 -11.03 -3.12 10.25
C LYS A 11 -10.05 -4.01 9.49
N PRO A 12 -8.93 -4.42 10.09
CA PRO A 12 -8.00 -5.31 9.43
C PRO A 12 -8.66 -6.58 8.89
N ILE A 13 -8.35 -6.90 7.64
CA ILE A 13 -8.75 -8.18 6.99
C ILE A 13 -7.82 -9.28 7.47
N VAL A 14 -6.53 -8.95 7.60
CA VAL A 14 -5.51 -9.76 8.26
C VAL A 14 -4.89 -8.88 9.33
N ASP A 15 -5.19 -9.18 10.60
CA ASP A 15 -4.66 -8.42 11.72
C ASP A 15 -3.28 -8.92 12.15
N ILE A 16 -2.60 -8.13 12.97
CA ILE A 16 -1.33 -8.54 13.57
C ILE A 16 -1.51 -9.86 14.31
N GLU A 17 -0.54 -10.76 14.16
CA GLU A 17 -0.56 -12.09 14.81
C GLU A 17 -1.71 -13.01 14.41
N ASP A 18 -2.40 -12.77 13.30
CA ASP A 18 -3.39 -13.72 12.76
C ASP A 18 -2.72 -15.08 12.55
N SER A 19 -3.20 -16.09 13.29
CA SER A 19 -2.60 -17.43 13.31
C SER A 19 -2.56 -18.11 11.93
N ARG A 20 -3.39 -17.69 10.99
CA ARG A 20 -3.44 -18.21 9.63
C ARG A 20 -2.33 -17.66 8.73
N VAL A 21 -1.93 -16.40 8.97
CA VAL A 21 -0.91 -15.68 8.19
C VAL A 21 -0.08 -14.77 9.11
N PRO A 22 0.66 -15.34 10.07
CA PRO A 22 1.23 -14.62 11.21
C PRO A 22 2.35 -13.63 10.84
N LEU A 23 2.78 -13.62 9.58
CA LEU A 23 3.81 -12.70 9.10
C LEU A 23 3.26 -11.48 8.37
N ASN A 24 1.96 -11.44 8.12
CA ASN A 24 1.34 -10.43 7.27
C ASN A 24 0.32 -9.58 8.05
N TYR A 25 0.16 -8.36 7.61
CA TYR A 25 -0.95 -7.47 7.96
C TYR A 25 -1.58 -6.95 6.67
N PHE A 26 -2.90 -6.83 6.63
CA PHE A 26 -3.60 -6.23 5.50
C PHE A 26 -4.90 -5.57 5.92
N ASN A 27 -5.11 -4.35 5.46
CA ASN A 27 -6.35 -3.62 5.62
C ASN A 27 -6.73 -2.88 4.34
N ILE A 28 -8.04 -2.69 4.14
CA ILE A 28 -8.61 -1.80 3.14
C ILE A 28 -9.42 -0.75 3.89
N VAL A 29 -9.07 0.52 3.69
CA VAL A 29 -9.72 1.65 4.35
C VAL A 29 -10.43 2.50 3.31
N LYS A 30 -11.73 2.79 3.54
CA LYS A 30 -12.52 3.71 2.72
C LYS A 30 -12.83 4.97 3.50
N LEU A 31 -12.56 6.11 2.88
CA LEU A 31 -12.78 7.43 3.45
C LEU A 31 -13.45 8.35 2.45
N ASN A 32 -14.34 9.18 2.95
CA ASN A 32 -14.79 10.36 2.24
C ASN A 32 -13.91 11.56 2.59
N LYS A 33 -14.08 12.63 1.84
CA LYS A 33 -13.35 13.88 2.05
C LYS A 33 -13.38 14.31 3.52
N ASP A 34 -12.24 14.77 4.01
CA ASP A 34 -11.99 15.24 5.38
C ASP A 34 -12.13 14.18 6.48
N GLN A 35 -12.39 12.92 6.12
CA GLN A 35 -12.34 11.80 7.06
C GLN A 35 -10.90 11.32 7.23
N SER A 36 -10.57 10.94 8.47
CA SER A 36 -9.25 10.45 8.84
C SER A 36 -9.32 9.02 9.36
N PHE A 37 -8.24 8.30 9.17
CA PHE A 37 -8.00 6.98 9.75
C PHE A 37 -6.63 6.96 10.41
N GLU A 38 -6.58 6.39 11.62
CA GLU A 38 -5.38 6.27 12.41
C GLU A 38 -5.15 4.81 12.76
N TYR A 39 -3.90 4.37 12.71
CA TYR A 39 -3.52 3.03 13.11
C TYR A 39 -2.07 2.95 13.63
N GLN A 40 -1.80 1.88 14.32
CA GLN A 40 -0.46 1.46 14.73
C GLN A 40 -0.40 -0.07 14.71
N THR A 41 0.68 -0.62 14.19
CA THR A 41 0.89 -2.08 14.06
C THR A 41 2.15 -2.51 14.81
N PRO A 42 2.04 -2.76 16.14
CA PRO A 42 3.19 -3.20 16.92
C PRO A 42 3.83 -4.47 16.35
N GLY A 43 5.16 -4.41 16.10
CA GLY A 43 5.90 -5.53 15.54
C GLY A 43 5.72 -5.75 14.03
N TYR A 44 5.03 -4.84 13.32
CA TYR A 44 4.83 -4.91 11.88
C TYR A 44 5.15 -3.57 11.22
N GLU A 45 5.95 -3.60 10.17
CA GLU A 45 6.12 -2.48 9.23
C GLU A 45 5.00 -2.52 8.19
N THR A 46 4.60 -1.37 7.65
CA THR A 46 3.50 -1.27 6.69
C THR A 46 3.83 -0.32 5.53
N CYS A 47 3.08 -0.46 4.45
CA CYS A 47 3.03 0.48 3.33
C CYS A 47 1.58 0.92 3.11
N ILE A 48 1.35 2.23 3.13
CA ILE A 48 0.06 2.85 2.78
C ILE A 48 0.10 3.13 1.29
N VAL A 49 -0.89 2.63 0.54
CA VAL A 49 -1.01 2.83 -0.91
C VAL A 49 -2.43 3.24 -1.25
N PRO A 50 -2.68 4.48 -1.70
CA PRO A 50 -3.97 4.84 -2.27
C PRO A 50 -4.24 4.04 -3.55
N ALA A 51 -5.25 3.19 -3.51
CA ALA A 51 -5.77 2.52 -4.71
C ALA A 51 -6.55 3.51 -5.55
N THR A 52 -7.36 4.35 -4.89
CA THR A 52 -8.03 5.51 -5.47
C THR A 52 -8.06 6.67 -4.47
N GLY A 53 -8.17 7.89 -4.98
CA GLY A 53 -8.22 9.11 -4.18
C GLY A 53 -6.84 9.67 -3.86
N THR A 54 -6.86 10.75 -3.09
CA THR A 54 -5.67 11.49 -2.67
C THR A 54 -5.76 11.75 -1.17
N ILE A 55 -4.69 11.51 -0.45
CA ILE A 55 -4.62 11.61 1.01
C ILE A 55 -3.43 12.45 1.47
N ASN A 56 -3.56 13.07 2.62
CA ASN A 56 -2.43 13.54 3.41
C ASN A 56 -2.08 12.49 4.46
N VAL A 57 -0.81 12.20 4.65
CA VAL A 57 -0.33 11.22 5.63
C VAL A 57 0.56 11.92 6.66
N GLU A 58 0.30 11.67 7.93
CA GLU A 58 1.12 12.10 9.05
C GLU A 58 1.68 10.87 9.77
N ILE A 59 2.99 10.80 9.87
CA ILE A 59 3.73 9.78 10.60
C ILE A 59 4.70 10.53 11.51
N GLU A 60 5.05 9.94 12.64
CA GLU A 60 6.03 10.55 13.52
C GLU A 60 7.29 10.97 12.74
N GLY A 61 7.55 12.28 12.74
CA GLY A 61 8.70 12.89 12.07
C GLY A 61 8.50 13.33 10.63
N ILE A 62 7.44 12.89 9.92
CA ILE A 62 7.18 13.31 8.54
C ILE A 62 5.71 13.63 8.27
N LYS A 63 5.50 14.55 7.31
CA LYS A 63 4.20 14.80 6.67
C LYS A 63 4.34 14.61 5.17
N VAL A 64 3.42 13.85 4.60
CA VAL A 64 3.35 13.59 3.16
C VAL A 64 2.03 14.14 2.64
N GLU A 65 2.10 15.21 1.85
CA GLU A 65 0.92 15.86 1.30
C GLU A 65 0.57 15.30 -0.08
N SER A 66 -0.72 15.22 -0.36
CA SER A 66 -1.27 14.86 -1.67
C SER A 66 -0.69 13.56 -2.24
N LEU A 67 -0.73 12.49 -1.44
CA LEU A 67 -0.35 11.15 -1.87
C LEU A 67 -1.51 10.49 -2.63
N GLY A 68 -1.24 9.97 -3.82
CA GLY A 68 -2.19 9.29 -4.69
C GLY A 68 -2.55 10.11 -5.94
N THR A 69 -2.47 9.45 -7.09
CA THR A 69 -2.70 10.05 -8.42
C THR A 69 -3.95 9.53 -9.12
N ARG A 70 -4.57 8.47 -8.58
CA ARG A 70 -5.69 7.75 -9.18
C ARG A 70 -7.03 8.33 -8.72
N THR A 71 -7.99 8.41 -9.63
CA THR A 71 -9.30 8.99 -9.33
C THR A 71 -10.43 7.96 -9.32
N VAL A 72 -10.47 7.04 -10.27
CA VAL A 72 -11.57 6.09 -10.46
C VAL A 72 -11.16 4.67 -10.06
N ASP A 73 -10.03 4.21 -10.58
CA ASP A 73 -9.51 2.86 -10.30
C ASP A 73 -7.98 2.79 -10.46
N VAL A 74 -7.42 1.60 -10.24
CA VAL A 74 -5.97 1.37 -10.29
C VAL A 74 -5.36 1.51 -11.69
N TRP A 75 -6.16 1.64 -12.74
CA TRP A 75 -5.71 1.76 -14.13
C TRP A 75 -5.54 3.21 -14.59
N ASP A 76 -6.12 4.18 -13.90
CA ASP A 76 -6.10 5.59 -14.32
C ASP A 76 -4.92 6.40 -13.77
N GLY A 77 -3.92 5.73 -13.19
CA GLY A 77 -2.71 6.40 -12.70
C GLY A 77 -1.66 5.41 -12.17
N GLU A 78 -0.51 5.97 -11.83
CA GLU A 78 0.58 5.21 -11.24
C GLU A 78 0.42 5.15 -9.70
N PRO A 79 0.90 4.08 -9.04
CA PRO A 79 0.87 4.00 -7.59
C PRO A 79 1.81 5.02 -6.95
N GLU A 80 1.48 5.37 -5.74
CA GLU A 80 2.36 6.03 -4.78
C GLU A 80 2.22 5.32 -3.44
N GLY A 81 3.22 5.41 -2.57
CA GLY A 81 3.15 4.77 -1.27
C GLY A 81 3.93 5.49 -0.18
N VAL A 82 3.60 5.17 1.06
CA VAL A 82 4.37 5.61 2.24
C VAL A 82 4.72 4.40 3.08
N TYR A 83 6.00 4.24 3.34
CA TYR A 83 6.51 3.27 4.29
C TYR A 83 6.32 3.79 5.72
N VAL A 84 5.69 2.96 6.54
CA VAL A 84 5.48 3.22 7.98
C VAL A 84 6.26 2.17 8.76
N PRO A 85 7.25 2.57 9.55
CA PRO A 85 8.03 1.63 10.35
C PRO A 85 7.21 0.93 11.42
N SER A 86 7.70 -0.19 11.88
CA SER A 86 7.14 -0.90 13.03
C SER A 86 7.02 -0.01 14.27
N ASN A 87 5.98 -0.22 15.05
CA ASN A 87 5.69 0.50 16.29
C ASN A 87 5.40 2.00 16.13
N THR A 88 5.30 2.49 14.90
CA THR A 88 5.05 3.90 14.61
C THR A 88 3.57 4.12 14.32
N LYS A 89 3.04 5.21 14.88
CA LYS A 89 1.67 5.64 14.63
C LYS A 89 1.59 6.39 13.32
N ALA A 90 0.60 6.04 12.50
CA ALA A 90 0.30 6.73 11.26
C ALA A 90 -1.16 7.17 11.24
N GLN A 91 -1.39 8.36 10.71
CA GLN A 91 -2.72 8.89 10.42
C GLN A 91 -2.75 9.39 8.98
N PHE A 92 -3.86 9.16 8.29
CA PHE A 92 -4.08 9.77 6.98
C PHE A 92 -5.50 10.31 6.86
N THR A 93 -5.60 11.42 6.11
CA THR A 93 -6.86 12.14 5.90
C THR A 93 -7.13 12.20 4.40
N SER A 94 -8.33 11.84 3.99
CA SER A 94 -8.73 11.93 2.59
C SER A 94 -9.02 13.36 2.16
N LEU A 95 -8.56 13.73 0.96
CA LEU A 95 -8.80 15.02 0.33
C LEU A 95 -9.99 14.99 -0.62
N VAL A 96 -10.48 13.80 -0.97
CA VAL A 96 -11.59 13.59 -1.90
C VAL A 96 -12.55 12.53 -1.38
N ASP A 97 -13.75 12.47 -1.94
CA ASP A 97 -14.72 11.43 -1.60
C ASP A 97 -14.35 10.07 -2.20
N ASN A 98 -14.83 9.00 -1.57
CA ASN A 98 -14.68 7.62 -2.03
C ASN A 98 -13.23 7.15 -2.22
N SER A 99 -12.29 7.67 -1.43
CA SER A 99 -10.92 7.17 -1.43
C SER A 99 -10.86 5.75 -0.87
N GLU A 100 -10.10 4.88 -1.55
CA GLU A 100 -9.80 3.53 -1.10
C GLU A 100 -8.29 3.37 -0.91
N ILE A 101 -7.89 3.01 0.29
CA ILE A 101 -6.50 2.95 0.70
C ILE A 101 -6.15 1.55 1.17
N PHE A 102 -5.11 0.96 0.59
CA PHE A 102 -4.55 -0.31 1.02
C PHE A 102 -3.43 -0.08 2.04
N ILE A 103 -3.42 -0.90 3.09
CA ILE A 103 -2.35 -0.97 4.06
C ILE A 103 -1.86 -2.41 4.05
N ALA A 104 -0.69 -2.64 3.45
CA ALA A 104 -0.04 -3.94 3.43
C ALA A 104 1.14 -3.94 4.40
N GLY A 105 1.33 -5.02 5.17
CA GLY A 105 2.37 -5.08 6.19
C GLY A 105 3.05 -6.42 6.32
N ALA A 106 4.25 -6.39 6.89
CA ALA A 106 5.05 -7.55 7.20
C ALA A 106 5.59 -7.50 8.64
N LYS A 107 5.68 -8.65 9.29
CA LYS A 107 6.22 -8.75 10.64
C LYS A 107 7.69 -8.37 10.67
N TYR A 108 8.00 -7.30 11.40
CA TYR A 108 9.34 -6.78 11.59
C TYR A 108 9.38 -5.89 12.83
N ASP A 109 10.25 -6.16 13.77
CA ASP A 109 10.24 -5.57 15.11
C ASP A 109 11.14 -4.35 15.27
N LYS A 110 12.01 -4.07 14.28
CA LYS A 110 12.88 -2.90 14.35
C LYS A 110 12.20 -1.68 13.75
N THR A 111 12.33 -0.55 14.41
CA THR A 111 11.85 0.73 13.91
C THR A 111 12.92 1.33 12.99
N LEU A 112 12.51 1.62 11.76
CA LEU A 112 13.30 2.29 10.73
C LEU A 112 12.75 3.70 10.48
N GLU A 113 13.32 4.42 9.52
CA GLU A 113 12.85 5.76 9.18
C GLU A 113 11.68 5.69 8.18
N PRO A 114 10.59 6.45 8.38
CA PRO A 114 9.51 6.53 7.42
C PRO A 114 9.94 7.31 6.16
N PHE A 115 9.38 6.95 5.01
CA PHE A 115 9.61 7.67 3.75
C PHE A 115 8.44 7.48 2.78
N ALA A 116 8.29 8.43 1.86
CA ALA A 116 7.35 8.35 0.75
C ALA A 116 8.05 7.84 -0.51
N VAL A 117 7.27 7.17 -1.37
CA VAL A 117 7.67 6.78 -2.72
C VAL A 117 6.67 7.39 -3.69
N ARG A 118 7.17 8.25 -4.56
CA ARG A 118 6.36 8.94 -5.58
C ARG A 118 6.42 8.22 -6.91
N THR A 119 5.47 8.49 -7.77
CA THR A 119 5.32 7.86 -9.09
C THR A 119 6.62 7.77 -9.88
N ASN A 120 7.42 8.84 -9.89
CA ASN A 120 8.68 8.90 -10.63
C ASN A 120 9.83 8.10 -10.01
N GLU A 121 9.63 7.54 -8.83
CA GLU A 121 10.60 6.71 -8.11
C GLU A 121 10.29 5.22 -8.22
N ILE A 122 9.15 4.85 -8.82
CA ILE A 122 8.67 3.47 -8.90
C ILE A 122 9.28 2.77 -10.11
N ASP A 123 9.91 1.64 -9.86
CA ASP A 123 10.45 0.79 -10.92
C ASP A 123 9.33 -0.04 -11.54
N LEU A 124 9.24 0.02 -12.87
CA LEU A 124 8.37 -0.83 -13.65
C LEU A 124 9.19 -1.96 -14.28
N VAL A 125 8.82 -3.19 -13.98
CA VAL A 125 9.36 -4.38 -14.62
C VAL A 125 8.26 -5.05 -15.45
N GLN A 126 8.58 -5.39 -16.70
CA GLN A 126 7.66 -6.03 -17.61
C GLN A 126 8.15 -7.44 -17.95
N TYR A 127 7.25 -8.41 -17.89
CA TYR A 127 7.48 -9.80 -18.25
C TYR A 127 6.50 -10.24 -19.34
N GLY A 128 6.98 -11.13 -20.22
CA GLY A 128 6.20 -11.63 -21.33
C GLY A 128 5.89 -10.56 -22.36
N SER A 129 4.97 -10.88 -23.26
CA SER A 129 4.49 -10.01 -24.34
C SER A 129 3.07 -10.37 -24.73
N ASP A 130 2.46 -9.54 -25.55
CA ASP A 130 1.13 -9.82 -26.10
C ASP A 130 1.13 -11.08 -27.01
N ASP A 131 2.25 -11.34 -27.70
CA ASP A 131 2.42 -12.53 -28.54
C ASP A 131 2.40 -13.83 -27.73
N THR A 132 2.97 -13.80 -26.54
CA THR A 132 2.96 -14.96 -25.63
C THR A 132 1.72 -15.04 -24.76
N LYS A 133 0.85 -14.05 -24.81
CA LYS A 133 -0.34 -13.89 -23.95
C LYS A 133 -0.05 -14.00 -22.46
N THR A 134 1.17 -13.61 -22.06
CA THR A 134 1.65 -13.65 -20.65
C THR A 134 2.17 -12.30 -20.20
N HIS A 135 1.62 -11.23 -20.76
CA HIS A 135 2.10 -9.88 -20.49
C HIS A 135 1.74 -9.44 -19.07
N ARG A 136 2.75 -9.14 -18.28
CA ARG A 136 2.62 -8.65 -16.90
C ARG A 136 3.47 -7.40 -16.71
N LYS A 137 2.93 -6.47 -15.97
CA LYS A 137 3.64 -5.28 -15.49
C LYS A 137 3.66 -5.32 -13.97
N ILE A 138 4.84 -5.17 -13.39
CA ILE A 138 5.04 -5.13 -11.93
C ILE A 138 5.59 -3.76 -11.58
N LYS A 139 4.86 -3.02 -10.76
CA LYS A 139 5.27 -1.72 -10.24
C LYS A 139 5.76 -1.92 -8.80
N HIS A 140 7.05 -1.68 -8.59
CA HIS A 140 7.71 -1.90 -7.31
C HIS A 140 7.63 -0.64 -6.44
N ILE A 141 6.58 -0.53 -5.60
CA ILE A 141 6.44 0.57 -4.64
C ILE A 141 7.56 0.47 -3.60
N LEU A 142 7.70 -0.71 -2.99
CA LEU A 142 8.83 -1.06 -2.14
C LEU A 142 9.52 -2.26 -2.76
N GLY A 143 10.62 -2.04 -3.44
CA GLY A 143 11.36 -3.05 -4.20
C GLY A 143 12.83 -3.11 -3.81
N ALA A 144 13.64 -3.74 -4.68
CA ALA A 144 15.05 -3.98 -4.43
C ALA A 144 15.87 -2.71 -4.10
N LYS A 145 15.52 -1.57 -4.67
CA LYS A 145 16.20 -0.28 -4.38
C LYS A 145 15.94 0.28 -2.99
N HIS A 146 15.00 -0.29 -2.26
CA HIS A 146 14.67 0.12 -0.90
C HIS A 146 15.16 -0.90 0.15
N HIS A 147 15.94 -1.90 -0.24
CA HIS A 147 16.34 -3.03 0.62
C HIS A 147 17.08 -2.62 1.90
N ASP A 148 17.72 -1.47 1.90
CA ASP A 148 18.43 -0.88 3.05
C ASP A 148 17.55 0.02 3.93
N LYS A 149 16.34 0.34 3.46
CA LYS A 149 15.38 1.24 4.14
C LYS A 149 14.18 0.53 4.73
N VAL A 150 13.91 -0.70 4.33
CA VAL A 150 12.81 -1.53 4.81
C VAL A 150 13.32 -2.80 5.48
N GLY A 151 12.50 -3.43 6.30
CA GLY A 151 12.88 -4.67 6.96
C GLY A 151 12.66 -5.90 6.09
N ARG A 152 11.41 -6.32 5.95
CA ARG A 152 11.00 -7.52 5.21
C ARG A 152 9.89 -7.25 4.20
N LEU A 153 9.33 -6.03 4.22
CA LEU A 153 8.18 -5.69 3.40
C LEU A 153 8.59 -5.50 1.95
N LEU A 154 8.01 -6.30 1.09
CA LEU A 154 8.00 -6.10 -0.36
C LEU A 154 6.57 -5.69 -0.74
N CYS A 155 6.41 -4.51 -1.33
CA CYS A 155 5.11 -4.00 -1.75
C CYS A 155 5.11 -3.71 -3.25
N ASN A 156 4.34 -4.50 -4.00
CA ASN A 156 4.26 -4.39 -5.45
C ASN A 156 2.80 -4.40 -5.89
N GLU A 157 2.53 -3.74 -7.01
CA GLU A 157 1.32 -3.94 -7.78
C GLU A 157 1.64 -4.73 -9.04
N LEU A 158 0.89 -5.80 -9.27
CA LEU A 158 1.03 -6.65 -10.44
C LEU A 158 -0.21 -6.51 -11.32
N TYR A 159 0.02 -6.16 -12.57
CA TYR A 159 -0.99 -6.03 -13.61
C TYR A 159 -0.83 -7.16 -14.63
N THR A 160 -1.90 -7.90 -14.86
CA THR A 160 -1.98 -8.81 -15.99
C THR A 160 -2.63 -8.09 -17.16
N VAL A 161 -1.90 -7.96 -18.25
CA VAL A 161 -2.33 -7.20 -19.42
C VAL A 161 -2.75 -8.19 -20.52
N GLY A 162 -4.03 -8.22 -20.86
CA GLY A 162 -4.58 -9.12 -21.86
C GLY A 162 -4.99 -10.49 -21.33
N GLN A 163 -5.54 -11.33 -22.23
CA GLN A 163 -5.96 -12.69 -21.90
C GLN A 163 -4.78 -13.61 -21.66
N GLY A 164 -4.74 -14.25 -20.50
CA GLY A 164 -3.72 -15.24 -20.13
C GLY A 164 -2.48 -14.65 -19.44
N GLY A 165 -2.52 -13.36 -19.05
CA GLY A 165 -1.51 -12.73 -18.20
C GLY A 165 -1.60 -13.16 -16.73
#